data_79567b13b697776f5aaf3cfa9a026308
#
_entry.id   79567b13b697776f5aaf3cfa9a026308
#
_cell.length_a   1.000
_cell.length_b   1.000
_cell.length_c   1.000
_cell.angle_alpha   90.00
_cell.angle_beta   90.00
_cell.angle_gamma   90.00
#
_symmetry.space_group_name_H-M   'P 1'
#
loop_
_entity.id
_entity.type
_entity.pdbx_description
1 polymer ?
#
loop_
_entity_poly.entity_id
_entity_poly.type
_entity_poly.pdbx_seq_one_letter_code
_entity_poly.pdbx_strand_id
1 'polypeptide(L)'
;TEPVVLGKEEKELLDTIVDQVNMVLYTIIPGMKIAVHNYGMQLMDSGENGYRVELVSIRGDMPAIPIRMESEGIIKIISILNALIQAFGNPSICLAIDELDAGIFEYMLGELLDIFNQSAKGQLIFTSHNLRALEMLDKDSIMFSTANPDRRYIRMKNKKATNNLRNMYLRGILVGGQDEVIYEETDSLRIARAFRKAGRAIQHD
;
A
#
# COMPACT_ATOMS: atom_id res chain seq x y z
N THR A 1 -2.52 16.15 -3.11
CA THR A 1 -3.80 16.87 -3.01
C THR A 1 -3.55 18.36 -3.13
N GLU A 2 -4.35 19.06 -3.94
CA GLU A 2 -4.35 20.52 -4.02
C GLU A 2 -4.96 21.12 -2.75
N PRO A 3 -4.69 22.41 -2.42
CA PRO A 3 -5.32 23.07 -1.30
C PRO A 3 -6.85 23.01 -1.41
N VAL A 4 -7.51 22.69 -0.29
CA VAL A 4 -8.98 22.58 -0.18
C VAL A 4 -9.50 23.63 0.80
N VAL A 5 -10.77 24.02 0.66
CA VAL A 5 -11.43 24.90 1.62
C VAL A 5 -12.34 24.06 2.51
N LEU A 6 -12.10 24.12 3.81
CA LEU A 6 -12.83 23.37 4.83
C LEU A 6 -13.56 24.30 5.78
N GLY A 7 -14.73 23.90 6.22
CA GLY A 7 -15.43 24.53 7.33
C GLY A 7 -14.65 24.38 8.65
N LYS A 8 -15.09 25.07 9.68
CA LYS A 8 -14.41 25.05 10.99
C LYS A 8 -14.36 23.64 11.58
N GLU A 9 -15.51 22.95 11.61
CA GLU A 9 -15.61 21.60 12.18
C GLU A 9 -14.76 20.57 11.40
N GLU A 10 -14.77 20.66 10.06
CA GLU A 10 -13.98 19.78 9.20
C GLU A 10 -12.48 20.00 9.41
N LYS A 11 -12.06 21.26 9.60
CA LYS A 11 -10.66 21.57 9.91
C LYS A 11 -10.23 21.02 11.27
N GLU A 12 -11.05 21.19 12.30
CA GLU A 12 -10.79 20.65 13.64
C GLU A 12 -10.69 19.11 13.62
N LEU A 13 -11.56 18.45 12.84
CA LEU A 13 -11.50 17.01 12.61
C LEU A 13 -10.20 16.61 11.89
N LEU A 14 -9.83 17.35 10.83
CA LEU A 14 -8.57 17.10 10.10
C LEU A 14 -7.36 17.24 11.00
N ASP A 15 -7.29 18.30 11.83
CA ASP A 15 -6.20 18.51 12.80
C ASP A 15 -6.09 17.30 13.76
N THR A 16 -7.24 16.82 14.27
CA THR A 16 -7.27 15.64 15.16
C THR A 16 -6.76 14.37 14.46
N ILE A 17 -7.16 14.15 13.20
CA ILE A 17 -6.70 13.00 12.41
C ILE A 17 -5.19 13.10 12.15
N VAL A 18 -4.70 14.29 11.82
CA VAL A 18 -3.27 14.54 11.59
C VAL A 18 -2.44 14.23 12.83
N ASP A 19 -2.92 14.62 14.02
CA ASP A 19 -2.25 14.30 15.26
C ASP A 19 -2.18 12.80 15.53
N GLN A 20 -3.29 12.07 15.31
CA GLN A 20 -3.33 10.61 15.44
C GLN A 20 -2.39 9.92 14.44
N VAL A 21 -2.41 10.35 13.19
CA VAL A 21 -1.52 9.83 12.14
C VAL A 21 -0.06 10.06 12.50
N ASN A 22 0.29 11.23 13.01
CA ASN A 22 1.67 11.55 13.39
C ASN A 22 2.21 10.65 14.51
N MET A 23 1.38 10.19 15.44
CA MET A 23 1.81 9.26 16.49
C MET A 23 2.39 7.96 15.91
N VAL A 24 1.81 7.48 14.80
CA VAL A 24 2.26 6.25 14.13
C VAL A 24 3.28 6.56 13.04
N LEU A 25 3.05 7.61 12.24
CA LEU A 25 3.93 7.98 11.14
C LEU A 25 5.37 8.20 11.57
N TYR A 26 5.58 8.85 12.72
CA TYR A 26 6.90 9.12 13.27
C TYR A 26 7.68 7.84 13.60
N THR A 27 6.99 6.75 13.95
CA THR A 27 7.61 5.44 14.21
C THR A 27 7.93 4.68 12.93
N ILE A 28 7.10 4.86 11.89
CA ILE A 28 7.27 4.20 10.58
C ILE A 28 8.34 4.92 9.75
N ILE A 29 8.32 6.26 9.75
CA ILE A 29 9.28 7.11 9.02
C ILE A 29 9.91 8.07 10.03
N PRO A 30 11.02 7.70 10.69
CA PRO A 30 11.64 8.50 11.71
C PRO A 30 11.99 9.93 11.22
N GLY A 31 11.65 10.91 12.03
CA GLY A 31 11.91 12.32 11.73
C GLY A 31 10.91 12.97 10.77
N MET A 32 9.90 12.23 10.31
CA MET A 32 8.83 12.77 9.47
C MET A 32 7.55 13.02 10.27
N LYS A 33 6.89 14.12 10.01
CA LYS A 33 5.52 14.42 10.45
C LYS A 33 4.76 15.14 9.34
N ILE A 34 3.43 15.12 9.42
CA ILE A 34 2.54 15.91 8.57
C ILE A 34 1.90 17.04 9.39
N ALA A 35 1.52 18.09 8.72
CA ALA A 35 0.83 19.22 9.33
C ALA A 35 -0.21 19.80 8.36
N VAL A 36 -1.19 20.50 8.91
CA VAL A 36 -2.16 21.28 8.14
C VAL A 36 -1.62 22.70 7.97
N HIS A 37 -1.20 23.03 6.75
CA HIS A 37 -0.81 24.38 6.40
C HIS A 37 -2.06 25.20 6.06
N ASN A 38 -2.24 26.34 6.74
CA ASN A 38 -3.39 27.21 6.56
C ASN A 38 -2.99 28.46 5.75
N TYR A 39 -3.58 28.62 4.57
CA TYR A 39 -3.36 29.77 3.68
C TYR A 39 -4.26 30.97 4.01
N GLY A 40 -5.13 30.87 5.02
CA GLY A 40 -6.06 31.92 5.42
C GLY A 40 -7.53 31.54 5.16
N MET A 41 -8.40 32.52 5.39
CA MET A 41 -9.84 32.36 5.20
C MET A 41 -10.24 32.59 3.74
N GLN A 42 -11.20 31.81 3.27
CA GLN A 42 -11.79 31.90 1.94
C GLN A 42 -13.29 31.67 2.02
N LEU A 43 -14.08 32.44 1.25
CA LEU A 43 -15.52 32.25 1.15
C LEU A 43 -15.83 30.93 0.47
N MET A 44 -16.70 30.14 1.05
CA MET A 44 -17.23 28.89 0.51
C MET A 44 -18.43 29.14 -0.38
N ASP A 45 -18.79 28.19 -1.22
CA ASP A 45 -19.99 28.25 -2.06
C ASP A 45 -21.30 28.36 -1.24
N SER A 46 -21.27 27.90 0.01
CA SER A 46 -22.37 28.07 0.98
C SER A 46 -22.57 29.51 1.46
N GLY A 47 -21.65 30.44 1.18
CA GLY A 47 -21.63 31.81 1.70
C GLY A 47 -20.99 31.95 3.07
N GLU A 48 -20.46 30.87 3.66
CA GLU A 48 -19.73 30.88 4.93
C GLU A 48 -18.23 31.02 4.71
N ASN A 49 -17.52 31.47 5.75
CA ASN A 49 -16.04 31.49 5.71
C ASN A 49 -15.49 30.12 6.06
N GLY A 50 -14.65 29.60 5.17
CA GLY A 50 -13.84 28.39 5.39
C GLY A 50 -12.37 28.71 5.49
N TYR A 51 -11.57 27.71 5.80
CA TYR A 51 -10.11 27.76 5.86
C TYR A 51 -9.53 27.07 4.63
N ARG A 52 -8.70 27.77 3.86
CA ARG A 52 -7.97 27.17 2.76
C ARG A 52 -6.74 26.46 3.32
N VAL A 53 -6.72 25.15 3.25
CA VAL A 53 -5.70 24.31 3.88
C VAL A 53 -5.08 23.32 2.90
N GLU A 54 -3.85 22.91 3.20
CA GLU A 54 -3.14 21.86 2.49
C GLU A 54 -2.34 21.03 3.48
N LEU A 55 -2.26 19.72 3.26
CA LEU A 55 -1.36 18.86 4.03
C LEU A 55 0.07 19.03 3.53
N VAL A 56 0.97 19.24 4.47
CA VAL A 56 2.41 19.36 4.22
C VAL A 56 3.17 18.32 5.02
N SER A 57 4.32 17.88 4.51
CA SER A 57 5.28 17.05 5.23
C SER A 57 6.41 17.93 5.77
N ILE A 58 6.91 17.55 6.94
CA ILE A 58 8.00 18.23 7.63
C ILE A 58 9.03 17.19 8.05
N ARG A 59 10.32 17.45 7.77
CA ARG A 59 11.44 16.57 8.14
C ARG A 59 12.55 17.37 8.80
N GLY A 60 12.71 17.16 10.11
CA GLY A 60 13.71 17.91 10.88
C GLY A 60 13.57 19.42 10.68
N ASP A 61 14.67 20.09 10.34
CA ASP A 61 14.73 21.54 10.11
C ASP A 61 14.50 21.94 8.63
N MET A 62 14.10 20.99 7.78
CA MET A 62 13.83 21.25 6.36
C MET A 62 12.53 22.04 6.19
N PRO A 63 12.44 22.88 5.14
CA PRO A 63 11.18 23.53 4.79
C PRO A 63 10.05 22.52 4.58
N ALA A 64 8.87 22.88 5.06
CA ALA A 64 7.68 22.07 4.82
C ALA A 64 7.36 22.03 3.32
N ILE A 65 7.05 20.84 2.80
CA ILE A 65 6.66 20.66 1.41
C ILE A 65 5.25 20.05 1.30
N PRO A 66 4.44 20.43 0.29
CA PRO A 66 3.16 19.81 0.05
C PRO A 66 3.27 18.27 -0.07
N ILE A 67 2.35 17.52 0.56
CA ILE A 67 2.40 16.05 0.52
C ILE A 67 2.41 15.51 -0.92
N ARG A 68 1.73 16.17 -1.87
CA ARG A 68 1.74 15.78 -3.28
C ARG A 68 3.13 15.75 -3.94
N MET A 69 4.14 16.37 -3.31
CA MET A 69 5.53 16.39 -3.78
C MET A 69 6.38 15.25 -3.17
N GLU A 70 5.81 14.48 -2.27
CA GLU A 70 6.45 13.29 -1.72
C GLU A 70 6.44 12.12 -2.73
N SER A 71 7.23 11.08 -2.43
CA SER A 71 7.18 9.84 -3.22
C SER A 71 5.82 9.15 -3.11
N GLU A 72 5.44 8.40 -4.16
CA GLU A 72 4.18 7.66 -4.18
C GLU A 72 4.00 6.74 -2.96
N GLY A 73 5.07 6.08 -2.51
CA GLY A 73 5.04 5.22 -1.34
C GLY A 73 4.73 5.98 -0.04
N ILE A 74 5.27 7.18 0.14
CA ILE A 74 4.97 8.04 1.29
C ILE A 74 3.54 8.54 1.23
N ILE A 75 3.08 8.99 0.07
CA ILE A 75 1.68 9.41 -0.13
C ILE A 75 0.74 8.25 0.19
N LYS A 76 1.05 7.04 -0.30
CA LYS A 76 0.27 5.82 -0.04
C LYS A 76 0.17 5.55 1.45
N ILE A 77 1.30 5.51 2.16
CA ILE A 77 1.31 5.26 3.61
C ILE A 77 0.44 6.28 4.35
N ILE A 78 0.64 7.58 4.11
CA ILE A 78 -0.14 8.63 4.76
C ILE A 78 -1.63 8.47 4.47
N SER A 79 -2.01 8.13 3.24
CA SER A 79 -3.40 8.00 2.83
C SER A 79 -4.15 6.85 3.49
N ILE A 80 -3.45 5.74 3.80
CA ILE A 80 -4.07 4.56 4.40
C ILE A 80 -3.91 4.51 5.92
N LEU A 81 -2.99 5.30 6.50
CA LEU A 81 -2.57 5.16 7.89
C LEU A 81 -3.70 5.39 8.88
N ASN A 82 -4.58 6.38 8.64
CA ASN A 82 -5.75 6.60 9.50
C ASN A 82 -6.70 5.38 9.50
N ALA A 83 -6.97 4.80 8.32
CA ALA A 83 -7.80 3.61 8.21
C ALA A 83 -7.16 2.38 8.91
N LEU A 84 -5.84 2.24 8.80
CA LEU A 84 -5.09 1.20 9.52
C LEU A 84 -5.17 1.39 11.03
N ILE A 85 -5.01 2.62 11.53
CA ILE A 85 -5.15 2.93 12.97
C ILE A 85 -6.54 2.53 13.47
N GLN A 86 -7.59 2.87 12.72
CA GLN A 86 -8.97 2.51 13.09
C GLN A 86 -9.18 0.99 13.09
N ALA A 87 -8.72 0.28 12.06
CA ALA A 87 -8.82 -1.17 11.98
C ALA A 87 -7.99 -1.86 13.09
N PHE A 88 -6.84 -1.30 13.45
CA PHE A 88 -6.02 -1.85 14.53
C PHE A 88 -6.74 -1.85 15.88
N GLY A 89 -7.47 -0.79 16.20
CA GLY A 89 -8.13 -0.59 17.50
C GLY A 89 -9.55 -1.12 17.61
N ASN A 90 -10.27 -1.32 16.50
CA ASN A 90 -11.72 -1.57 16.50
C ASN A 90 -12.07 -2.91 15.83
N PRO A 91 -12.65 -3.88 16.58
CA PRO A 91 -13.00 -5.19 16.04
C PRO A 91 -14.16 -5.16 15.02
N SER A 92 -14.91 -4.07 14.93
CA SER A 92 -16.02 -3.93 13.99
C SER A 92 -15.58 -3.46 12.61
N ILE A 93 -14.29 -3.15 12.43
CA ILE A 93 -13.76 -2.64 11.15
C ILE A 93 -13.17 -3.79 10.34
N CYS A 94 -13.61 -3.89 9.08
CA CYS A 94 -12.98 -4.67 8.04
C CYS A 94 -12.44 -3.71 6.98
N LEU A 95 -11.12 -3.61 6.88
CA LEU A 95 -10.42 -2.74 5.93
C LEU A 95 -9.93 -3.56 4.75
N ALA A 96 -10.31 -3.15 3.53
CA ALA A 96 -9.83 -3.75 2.30
C ALA A 96 -8.91 -2.77 1.53
N ILE A 97 -7.70 -3.19 1.19
CA ILE A 97 -6.71 -2.38 0.47
C ILE A 97 -6.20 -3.15 -0.73
N ASP A 98 -6.33 -2.56 -1.91
CA ASP A 98 -5.74 -3.10 -3.13
C ASP A 98 -4.28 -2.68 -3.25
N GLU A 99 -3.41 -3.63 -3.67
CA GLU A 99 -1.97 -3.41 -3.83
C GLU A 99 -1.33 -2.72 -2.60
N LEU A 100 -1.52 -3.28 -1.41
CA LEU A 100 -0.98 -2.70 -0.17
C LEU A 100 0.52 -2.41 -0.25
N ASP A 101 1.27 -3.24 -0.98
CA ASP A 101 2.71 -3.15 -1.16
C ASP A 101 3.17 -2.07 -2.17
N ALA A 102 2.26 -1.48 -2.96
CA ALA A 102 2.64 -0.51 -3.97
C ALA A 102 3.38 0.70 -3.37
N GLY A 103 4.65 0.88 -3.76
CA GLY A 103 5.51 1.95 -3.28
C GLY A 103 6.00 1.83 -1.84
N ILE A 104 5.63 0.76 -1.11
CA ILE A 104 6.09 0.50 0.25
C ILE A 104 7.34 -0.38 0.23
N PHE A 105 8.35 0.00 1.01
CA PHE A 105 9.57 -0.79 1.14
C PHE A 105 9.25 -2.17 1.75
N GLU A 106 9.78 -3.23 1.15
CA GLU A 106 9.47 -4.63 1.49
C GLU A 106 9.60 -4.95 2.99
N TYR A 107 10.65 -4.44 3.63
CA TYR A 107 10.89 -4.69 5.05
C TYR A 107 9.82 -4.05 5.93
N MET A 108 9.45 -2.81 5.61
CA MET A 108 8.39 -2.08 6.32
C MET A 108 7.02 -2.72 6.14
N LEU A 109 6.72 -3.23 4.93
CA LEU A 109 5.51 -4.02 4.69
C LEU A 109 5.49 -5.24 5.62
N GLY A 110 6.61 -5.95 5.73
CA GLY A 110 6.73 -7.12 6.61
C GLY A 110 6.44 -6.78 8.08
N GLU A 111 7.02 -5.70 8.60
CA GLU A 111 6.77 -5.26 9.98
C GLU A 111 5.30 -4.85 10.21
N LEU A 112 4.71 -4.12 9.26
CA LEU A 112 3.30 -3.74 9.33
C LEU A 112 2.38 -4.98 9.40
N LEU A 113 2.62 -5.97 8.53
CA LEU A 113 1.85 -7.20 8.50
C LEU A 113 2.01 -8.03 9.79
N ASP A 114 3.21 -8.11 10.33
CA ASP A 114 3.48 -8.81 11.60
C ASP A 114 2.74 -8.18 12.77
N ILE A 115 2.81 -6.84 12.89
CA ILE A 115 2.11 -6.08 13.94
C ILE A 115 0.59 -6.29 13.82
N PHE A 116 0.04 -6.23 12.61
CA PHE A 116 -1.38 -6.46 12.38
C PHE A 116 -1.80 -7.88 12.73
N ASN A 117 -1.03 -8.88 12.28
CA ASN A 117 -1.32 -10.29 12.56
C ASN A 117 -1.31 -10.63 14.06
N GLN A 118 -0.44 -9.99 14.82
CA GLN A 118 -0.29 -10.26 16.26
C GLN A 118 -1.29 -9.51 17.13
N SER A 119 -1.69 -8.29 16.78
CA SER A 119 -2.29 -7.36 17.74
C SER A 119 -3.51 -6.60 17.24
N ALA A 120 -3.82 -6.59 15.94
CA ALA A 120 -4.98 -5.88 15.43
C ALA A 120 -6.29 -6.55 15.88
N LYS A 121 -7.29 -5.73 16.20
CA LYS A 121 -8.62 -6.19 16.61
C LYS A 121 -9.57 -6.34 15.43
N GLY A 122 -9.46 -5.45 14.45
CA GLY A 122 -10.23 -5.50 13.21
C GLY A 122 -9.60 -6.41 12.17
N GLN A 123 -10.24 -6.50 11.01
CA GLN A 123 -9.79 -7.33 9.90
C GLN A 123 -9.12 -6.49 8.82
N LEU A 124 -7.96 -6.93 8.35
CA LEU A 124 -7.28 -6.38 7.16
C LEU A 124 -7.33 -7.41 6.03
N ILE A 125 -7.94 -7.02 4.90
CA ILE A 125 -7.93 -7.77 3.65
C ILE A 125 -7.14 -6.95 2.64
N PHE A 126 -6.17 -7.57 1.96
CA PHE A 126 -5.39 -6.83 0.98
C PHE A 126 -4.92 -7.71 -0.16
N THR A 127 -4.61 -7.09 -1.30
CA THR A 127 -3.84 -7.71 -2.37
C THR A 127 -2.39 -7.23 -2.32
N SER A 128 -1.48 -8.09 -2.75
CA SER A 128 -0.04 -7.77 -2.81
C SER A 128 0.65 -8.62 -3.85
N HIS A 129 1.62 -8.04 -4.53
CA HIS A 129 2.57 -8.74 -5.40
C HIS A 129 3.89 -9.06 -4.68
N ASN A 130 4.08 -8.53 -3.48
CA ASN A 130 5.31 -8.70 -2.71
C ASN A 130 5.32 -10.04 -1.97
N LEU A 131 6.38 -10.82 -2.21
CA LEU A 131 6.55 -12.14 -1.60
C LEU A 131 6.79 -12.10 -0.09
N ARG A 132 7.05 -10.93 0.49
CA ARG A 132 7.21 -10.75 1.94
C ARG A 132 5.95 -11.15 2.71
N ALA A 133 4.76 -10.91 2.15
CA ALA A 133 3.51 -11.36 2.74
C ALA A 133 3.47 -12.90 2.94
N LEU A 134 4.10 -13.67 2.05
CA LEU A 134 4.19 -15.14 2.16
C LEU A 134 5.12 -15.61 3.29
N GLU A 135 5.98 -14.75 3.79
CA GLU A 135 6.89 -15.04 4.91
C GLU A 135 6.30 -14.63 6.25
N MET A 136 5.44 -13.59 6.26
CA MET A 136 4.93 -12.97 7.49
C MET A 136 3.57 -13.49 7.93
N LEU A 137 2.78 -14.07 7.00
CA LEU A 137 1.42 -14.49 7.28
C LEU A 137 1.28 -16.01 7.29
N ASP A 138 0.32 -16.49 8.07
CA ASP A 138 -0.07 -17.89 8.08
C ASP A 138 -0.66 -18.29 6.72
N LYS A 139 -0.31 -19.49 6.26
CA LYS A 139 -0.77 -20.07 4.99
C LYS A 139 -2.29 -20.04 4.81
N ASP A 140 -3.02 -20.18 5.91
CA ASP A 140 -4.48 -20.22 5.89
C ASP A 140 -5.11 -18.84 5.68
N SER A 141 -4.33 -17.78 5.88
CA SER A 141 -4.71 -16.39 5.60
C SER A 141 -4.40 -15.97 4.16
N ILE A 142 -3.72 -16.81 3.36
CA ILE A 142 -3.26 -16.46 2.02
C ILE A 142 -4.05 -17.19 0.94
N MET A 143 -4.48 -16.44 -0.07
CA MET A 143 -5.09 -16.95 -1.29
C MET A 143 -4.31 -16.42 -2.50
N PHE A 144 -4.18 -17.25 -3.52
CA PHE A 144 -3.54 -16.87 -4.79
C PHE A 144 -4.59 -16.68 -5.86
N SER A 145 -4.49 -15.58 -6.59
CA SER A 145 -5.29 -15.35 -7.78
C SER A 145 -4.75 -16.16 -8.96
N THR A 146 -5.64 -16.64 -9.83
CA THR A 146 -5.30 -17.36 -11.04
C THR A 146 -5.98 -16.74 -12.26
N ALA A 147 -5.49 -17.02 -13.45
CA ALA A 147 -6.11 -16.62 -14.71
C ALA A 147 -7.38 -17.42 -15.05
N ASN A 148 -7.65 -18.54 -14.37
CA ASN A 148 -8.83 -19.38 -14.62
C ASN A 148 -10.09 -18.71 -14.09
N PRO A 149 -11.09 -18.36 -14.94
CA PRO A 149 -12.31 -17.68 -14.53
C PRO A 149 -13.18 -18.51 -13.58
N ASP A 150 -13.10 -19.84 -13.65
CA ASP A 150 -13.89 -20.76 -12.83
C ASP A 150 -13.23 -21.04 -11.47
N ARG A 151 -11.93 -20.74 -11.34
CA ARG A 151 -11.12 -20.95 -10.14
C ARG A 151 -10.19 -19.78 -9.87
N ARG A 152 -10.74 -18.59 -9.74
CA ARG A 152 -9.99 -17.34 -9.60
C ARG A 152 -9.10 -17.28 -8.36
N TYR A 153 -9.46 -17.99 -7.30
CA TYR A 153 -8.73 -18.00 -6.04
C TYR A 153 -8.46 -19.43 -5.60
N ILE A 154 -7.20 -19.71 -5.33
CA ILE A 154 -6.75 -21.02 -4.83
C ILE A 154 -5.92 -20.87 -3.57
N ARG A 155 -5.90 -21.91 -2.75
CA ARG A 155 -4.92 -22.08 -1.66
C ARG A 155 -3.89 -23.10 -2.08
N MET A 156 -2.63 -22.86 -1.77
CA MET A 156 -1.58 -23.83 -2.05
C MET A 156 -1.77 -25.10 -1.23
N LYS A 157 -1.78 -26.24 -1.92
CA LYS A 157 -1.80 -27.56 -1.29
C LYS A 157 -0.44 -27.82 -0.66
N ASN A 158 -0.38 -27.77 0.66
CA ASN A 158 0.84 -28.09 1.40
C ASN A 158 0.77 -29.50 1.98
N LYS A 159 1.69 -30.38 1.58
CA LYS A 159 1.78 -31.73 2.13
C LYS A 159 2.65 -31.84 3.39
N LYS A 160 3.42 -30.78 3.74
CA LYS A 160 4.32 -30.74 4.91
C LYS A 160 4.31 -29.37 5.57
N ALA A 161 4.17 -29.33 6.88
CA ALA A 161 4.10 -28.11 7.70
C ALA A 161 5.41 -27.26 7.73
N THR A 162 6.53 -27.80 7.23
CA THR A 162 7.86 -27.19 7.32
C THR A 162 8.30 -26.43 6.06
N ASN A 163 7.48 -26.35 5.04
CA ASN A 163 7.88 -25.67 3.81
C ASN A 163 7.53 -24.16 3.87
N ASN A 164 8.55 -23.33 3.71
CA ASN A 164 8.39 -21.88 3.51
C ASN A 164 7.47 -21.63 2.30
N LEU A 165 6.38 -20.89 2.50
CA LEU A 165 5.33 -20.64 1.50
C LEU A 165 5.89 -19.90 0.28
N ARG A 166 6.84 -18.97 0.49
CA ARG A 166 7.56 -18.30 -0.59
C ARG A 166 8.29 -19.29 -1.51
N ASN A 167 9.02 -20.24 -0.93
CA ASN A 167 9.71 -21.26 -1.72
C ASN A 167 8.74 -22.18 -2.46
N MET A 168 7.60 -22.47 -1.87
CA MET A 168 6.56 -23.26 -2.54
C MET A 168 5.92 -22.49 -3.69
N TYR A 169 5.66 -21.21 -3.51
CA TYR A 169 5.14 -20.33 -4.56
C TYR A 169 6.12 -20.26 -5.74
N LEU A 170 7.40 -19.99 -5.48
CA LEU A 170 8.43 -19.94 -6.52
C LEU A 170 8.60 -21.29 -7.25
N ARG A 171 8.54 -22.41 -6.53
CA ARG A 171 8.54 -23.73 -7.16
C ARG A 171 7.29 -23.98 -7.98
N GLY A 172 6.10 -23.54 -7.49
CA GLY A 172 4.84 -23.66 -8.22
C GLY A 172 4.86 -22.93 -9.56
N ILE A 173 5.55 -21.77 -9.61
CA ILE A 173 5.77 -21.03 -10.87
C ILE A 173 6.74 -21.77 -11.79
N LEU A 174 7.88 -22.23 -11.25
CA LEU A 174 9.01 -22.77 -12.05
C LEU A 174 8.78 -24.22 -12.50
N VAL A 175 8.14 -25.05 -11.68
CA VAL A 175 8.07 -26.50 -11.87
C VAL A 175 6.63 -26.98 -12.12
N GLY A 176 5.65 -26.14 -11.86
CA GLY A 176 4.23 -26.53 -11.87
C GLY A 176 3.88 -27.40 -10.65
N GLY A 177 2.82 -28.19 -10.76
CA GLY A 177 2.38 -29.11 -9.69
C GLY A 177 1.27 -28.56 -8.80
N GLN A 178 0.73 -27.40 -9.12
CA GLN A 178 -0.54 -26.90 -8.61
C GLN A 178 -1.68 -27.28 -9.55
N ASP A 179 -2.90 -27.36 -9.05
CA ASP A 179 -4.08 -27.69 -9.86
C ASP A 179 -4.37 -26.63 -10.95
N GLU A 180 -3.89 -25.41 -10.73
CA GLU A 180 -4.06 -24.27 -11.63
C GLU A 180 -2.73 -23.60 -11.90
N VAL A 181 -2.58 -23.03 -13.09
CA VAL A 181 -1.40 -22.23 -13.48
C VAL A 181 -1.49 -20.87 -12.78
N ILE A 182 -0.52 -20.58 -11.92
CA ILE A 182 -0.43 -19.28 -11.21
C ILE A 182 0.18 -18.22 -12.12
N TYR A 183 1.12 -18.61 -12.99
CA TYR A 183 1.85 -17.71 -13.88
C TYR A 183 2.18 -18.41 -15.19
N GLU A 184 1.90 -17.73 -16.32
CA GLU A 184 2.35 -18.21 -17.63
C GLU A 184 3.79 -17.77 -17.87
N GLU A 185 4.69 -18.74 -18.03
CA GLU A 185 6.10 -18.48 -18.22
C GLU A 185 6.36 -17.69 -19.52
N THR A 186 7.07 -16.58 -19.39
CA THR A 186 7.47 -15.74 -20.53
C THR A 186 8.76 -16.27 -21.16
N ASP A 187 8.77 -16.42 -22.50
CA ASP A 187 9.95 -16.80 -23.24
C ASP A 187 10.94 -15.63 -23.35
N SER A 188 12.01 -15.68 -22.54
CA SER A 188 13.05 -14.65 -22.51
C SER A 188 13.76 -14.47 -23.84
N LEU A 189 13.88 -15.51 -24.69
CA LEU A 189 14.47 -15.42 -26.02
C LEU A 189 13.57 -14.65 -27.00
N ARG A 190 12.26 -14.88 -26.91
CA ARG A 190 11.28 -14.12 -27.70
C ARG A 190 11.28 -12.65 -27.31
N ILE A 191 11.32 -12.35 -26.00
CA ILE A 191 11.43 -10.98 -25.50
C ILE A 191 12.71 -10.32 -26.02
N ALA A 192 13.86 -10.96 -25.87
CA ALA A 192 15.12 -10.42 -26.35
C ALA A 192 15.17 -10.19 -27.88
N ARG A 193 14.49 -11.06 -28.66
CA ARG A 193 14.35 -10.87 -30.11
C ARG A 193 13.44 -9.68 -30.43
N ALA A 194 12.34 -9.51 -29.69
CA ALA A 194 11.43 -8.38 -29.86
C ALA A 194 12.12 -7.05 -29.57
N PHE A 195 12.89 -6.93 -28.49
CA PHE A 195 13.69 -5.74 -28.20
C PHE A 195 14.70 -5.40 -29.30
N ARG A 196 15.43 -6.42 -29.79
CA ARG A 196 16.39 -6.23 -30.90
C ARG A 196 15.71 -5.76 -32.19
N LYS A 197 14.53 -6.31 -32.50
CA LYS A 197 13.75 -5.89 -33.69
C LYS A 197 13.26 -4.45 -33.55
N ALA A 198 12.69 -4.09 -32.40
CA ALA A 198 12.19 -2.75 -32.13
C ALA A 198 13.34 -1.71 -32.18
N GLY A 199 14.48 -1.99 -31.54
CA GLY A 199 15.63 -1.09 -31.54
C GLY A 199 16.24 -0.83 -32.93
N ARG A 200 16.16 -1.80 -33.87
CA ARG A 200 16.60 -1.61 -35.24
C ARG A 200 15.62 -0.75 -36.06
N ALA A 201 14.33 -0.80 -35.77
CA ALA A 201 13.33 0.01 -36.47
C ALA A 201 13.49 1.52 -36.20
N ILE A 202 13.98 1.86 -34.96
CA ILE A 202 14.22 3.27 -34.55
C ILE A 202 15.49 3.86 -35.24
N GLN A 203 16.42 3.02 -35.70
CA GLN A 203 17.68 3.49 -36.33
C GLN A 203 17.55 3.75 -37.87
N HIS A 204 16.39 3.50 -38.44
CA HIS A 204 16.14 3.62 -39.87
C HIS A 204 15.15 4.75 -40.24
N ASP A 205 14.73 5.57 -39.28
CA ASP A 205 14.06 6.86 -39.44
C ASP A 205 15.05 7.99 -39.08
#